data_05dd5ded7471ee7fff3c0a1852d7efaa
#
_entry.id   05dd5ded7471ee7fff3c0a1852d7efaa
#
_cell.length_a   1.000
_cell.length_b   1.000
_cell.length_c   1.000
_cell.angle_alpha   90.00
_cell.angle_beta   90.00
_cell.angle_gamma   90.00
#
_symmetry.space_group_name_H-M   'P 1'
#
loop_
_entity.id
_entity.type
_entity.pdbx_description
1 polymer ?
#
loop_
_entity_poly.entity_id
_entity_poly.type
_entity_poly.pdbx_seq_one_letter_code
_entity_poly.pdbx_strand_id
1 'polypeptide(L)'
;LDRTVFFHHATLKTSHPSLPELLRVSGELESAPVLFAKELGPTLQTVSAEPLLIGVDEVVTVGNRRLGSVRPTELRDALLGPGSPLPQLTSLREQTLQRVTYLQKRTGNPALGKVLDAHTLSAKQTQVLGDKLMADLGAIRSDQADGQVIAAAVAARLGMSPVLAIHIPFGGDNHFDSGLVKEAEETHSGIGHIATLWNKLSSYGMADRVCFAHFSVFGRTLRRYGMQGRDHWPLHNAAILQGAPFRGGVVGGLIAQEGDFGAAAIDSKTGQAHQAGDIGVASGQKSLLRTLGEGLGIDSQVLTTQLPDGKAVRSALI
;
A
#
# COMPACT_ATOMS: atom_id res chain seq x y z
N LEU A 1 7.85 13.44 5.56
CA LEU A 1 8.04 13.73 4.13
C LEU A 1 9.34 13.14 3.56
N ASP A 2 10.34 12.87 4.41
CA ASP A 2 11.69 12.43 3.97
C ASP A 2 11.71 11.10 3.22
N ARG A 3 10.61 10.34 3.24
CA ARG A 3 10.43 9.05 2.57
C ARG A 3 9.17 9.01 1.70
N THR A 4 8.74 10.18 1.22
CA THR A 4 7.55 10.31 0.37
C THR A 4 7.94 10.90 -0.98
N VAL A 5 7.68 10.15 -2.05
CA VAL A 5 7.89 10.57 -3.43
C VAL A 5 6.56 10.96 -4.06
N PHE A 6 6.48 12.13 -4.65
CA PHE A 6 5.40 12.54 -5.53
C PHE A 6 5.86 12.33 -6.98
N PHE A 7 5.23 11.39 -7.67
CA PHE A 7 5.65 10.97 -9.00
C PHE A 7 4.65 11.48 -10.04
N HIS A 8 5.11 12.40 -10.89
CA HIS A 8 4.33 12.92 -12.02
C HIS A 8 4.44 11.98 -13.21
N HIS A 9 3.31 11.55 -13.73
CA HIS A 9 3.22 10.67 -14.90
C HIS A 9 1.95 10.95 -15.70
N ALA A 10 1.79 10.31 -16.85
CA ALA A 10 0.56 10.28 -17.63
C ALA A 10 -0.08 8.89 -17.56
N THR A 11 -1.39 8.81 -17.56
CA THR A 11 -2.13 7.54 -17.66
C THR A 11 -2.49 7.21 -19.10
N LEU A 12 -2.54 8.22 -19.97
CA LEU A 12 -2.96 8.14 -21.38
C LEU A 12 -4.37 7.54 -21.55
N LYS A 13 -5.21 7.65 -20.52
CA LYS A 13 -6.60 7.16 -20.50
C LYS A 13 -7.54 8.31 -20.16
N THR A 14 -8.65 8.38 -20.87
CA THR A 14 -9.72 9.37 -20.64
C THR A 14 -11.00 8.75 -20.10
N SER A 15 -11.14 7.44 -20.22
CA SER A 15 -12.27 6.67 -19.67
C SER A 15 -11.90 6.11 -18.29
N HIS A 16 -12.87 5.63 -17.53
CA HIS A 16 -12.67 4.94 -16.26
C HIS A 16 -12.08 3.54 -16.47
N PRO A 17 -10.74 3.36 -16.58
CA PRO A 17 -10.15 2.04 -16.67
C PRO A 17 -10.25 1.35 -15.31
N SER A 18 -10.28 0.04 -15.29
CA SER A 18 -10.08 -0.69 -14.04
C SER A 18 -8.65 -0.52 -13.54
N LEU A 19 -8.43 -0.57 -12.24
CA LEU A 19 -7.09 -0.50 -11.66
C LEU A 19 -6.13 -1.57 -12.22
N PRO A 20 -6.56 -2.86 -12.41
CA PRO A 20 -5.71 -3.85 -13.06
C PRO A 20 -5.32 -3.49 -14.50
N GLU A 21 -6.22 -2.89 -15.26
CA GLU A 21 -5.89 -2.42 -16.62
C GLU A 21 -4.85 -1.31 -16.60
N LEU A 22 -4.98 -0.39 -15.64
CA LEU A 22 -4.02 0.68 -15.43
C LEU A 22 -2.64 0.15 -15.02
N LEU A 23 -2.60 -0.82 -14.11
CA LEU A 23 -1.38 -1.39 -13.55
C LEU A 23 -0.92 -2.65 -14.30
N ARG A 24 -1.26 -2.79 -15.57
CA ARG A 24 -0.94 -3.95 -16.39
C ARG A 24 0.57 -4.15 -16.53
N VAL A 25 0.99 -5.39 -16.38
CA VAL A 25 2.34 -5.89 -16.68
C VAL A 25 2.30 -6.82 -17.89
N SER A 26 3.46 -7.24 -18.39
CA SER A 26 3.56 -8.21 -19.49
C SER A 26 3.32 -9.65 -19.02
N GLY A 27 2.90 -10.52 -19.94
CA GLY A 27 2.74 -11.95 -19.67
C GLY A 27 1.45 -12.31 -18.96
N GLU A 28 1.43 -13.46 -18.28
CA GLU A 28 0.25 -14.05 -17.66
C GLU A 28 -0.19 -13.39 -16.34
N LEU A 29 0.60 -12.48 -15.81
CA LEU A 29 0.37 -11.88 -14.48
C LEU A 29 -0.53 -10.64 -14.50
N GLU A 30 -1.08 -10.26 -15.60
CA GLU A 30 -2.07 -9.21 -15.82
C GLU A 30 -1.88 -7.86 -15.07
N SER A 31 -1.46 -7.85 -13.80
CA SER A 31 -1.29 -6.60 -13.04
C SER A 31 -0.09 -6.59 -12.09
N ALA A 32 0.46 -5.40 -11.82
CA ALA A 32 1.60 -5.21 -10.92
C ALA A 32 1.37 -5.70 -9.47
N PRO A 33 0.19 -5.53 -8.85
CA PRO A 33 -0.06 -6.12 -7.53
C PRO A 33 0.13 -7.65 -7.51
N VAL A 34 -0.27 -8.35 -8.56
CA VAL A 34 -0.09 -9.82 -8.67
C VAL A 34 1.38 -10.18 -8.86
N LEU A 35 2.10 -9.46 -9.73
CA LEU A 35 3.55 -9.61 -9.89
C LEU A 35 4.28 -9.41 -8.56
N PHE A 36 4.00 -8.31 -7.88
CA PHE A 36 4.67 -7.99 -6.62
C PHE A 36 4.36 -9.02 -5.53
N ALA A 37 3.12 -9.49 -5.44
CA ALA A 37 2.76 -10.52 -4.48
C ALA A 37 3.50 -11.83 -4.76
N LYS A 38 3.60 -12.24 -6.00
CA LYS A 38 4.34 -13.45 -6.41
C LYS A 38 5.83 -13.37 -6.06
N GLU A 39 6.46 -12.23 -6.35
CA GLU A 39 7.90 -12.05 -6.14
C GLU A 39 8.27 -11.87 -4.65
N LEU A 40 7.42 -11.19 -3.88
CA LEU A 40 7.67 -10.90 -2.47
C LEU A 40 7.22 -12.02 -1.53
N GLY A 41 6.19 -12.80 -1.90
CA GLY A 41 5.60 -13.84 -1.05
C GLY A 41 6.61 -14.84 -0.48
N PRO A 42 7.51 -15.42 -1.29
CA PRO A 42 8.51 -16.38 -0.81
C PRO A 42 9.45 -15.80 0.26
N THR A 43 9.83 -14.51 0.11
CA THR A 43 10.75 -13.82 1.05
C THR A 43 10.03 -13.41 2.33
N LEU A 44 8.79 -12.94 2.23
CA LEU A 44 8.02 -12.43 3.37
C LEU A 44 7.32 -13.55 4.17
N GLN A 45 7.23 -14.76 3.62
CA GLN A 45 6.58 -15.91 4.24
C GLN A 45 5.16 -15.59 4.72
N THR A 46 4.39 -14.92 3.86
CA THR A 46 3.01 -14.55 4.15
C THR A 46 2.06 -15.73 4.04
N VAL A 47 0.88 -15.64 4.66
CA VAL A 47 -0.16 -16.68 4.63
C VAL A 47 -0.63 -16.93 3.19
N SER A 48 -0.78 -15.88 2.40
CA SER A 48 -1.09 -15.95 0.97
C SER A 48 0.05 -15.34 0.15
N ALA A 49 0.34 -15.92 -1.00
CA ALA A 49 1.22 -15.34 -2.01
C ALA A 49 0.48 -14.46 -3.03
N GLU A 50 -0.82 -14.27 -2.86
CA GLU A 50 -1.67 -13.44 -3.73
C GLU A 50 -2.04 -12.14 -3.04
N PRO A 51 -2.36 -11.09 -3.81
CA PRO A 51 -2.87 -9.84 -3.25
C PRO A 51 -4.15 -10.08 -2.42
N LEU A 52 -4.25 -9.40 -1.29
CA LEU A 52 -5.48 -9.34 -0.50
C LEU A 52 -6.19 -8.00 -0.77
N LEU A 53 -7.38 -8.09 -1.34
CA LEU A 53 -8.24 -6.94 -1.63
C LEU A 53 -9.17 -6.71 -0.43
N ILE A 54 -9.17 -5.51 0.12
CA ILE A 54 -9.95 -5.16 1.31
C ILE A 54 -10.91 -4.03 0.96
N GLY A 55 -12.21 -4.32 0.83
CA GLY A 55 -13.22 -3.33 0.47
C GLY A 55 -13.05 -2.72 -0.92
N VAL A 56 -12.34 -3.42 -1.82
CA VAL A 56 -12.10 -2.99 -3.20
C VAL A 56 -13.08 -3.70 -4.11
N ASP A 57 -13.88 -2.95 -4.85
CA ASP A 57 -14.88 -3.50 -5.78
C ASP A 57 -14.29 -3.92 -7.13
N GLU A 58 -13.04 -3.60 -7.38
CA GLU A 58 -12.38 -3.85 -8.65
C GLU A 58 -12.02 -5.32 -8.86
N VAL A 59 -12.08 -5.76 -10.12
CA VAL A 59 -11.76 -7.13 -10.51
C VAL A 59 -10.26 -7.27 -10.73
N VAL A 60 -9.59 -7.94 -9.80
CA VAL A 60 -8.21 -8.40 -9.99
C VAL A 60 -8.21 -9.88 -10.31
N THR A 61 -7.46 -10.28 -11.32
CA THR A 61 -7.35 -11.69 -11.75
C THR A 61 -5.92 -12.21 -11.59
N VAL A 62 -5.80 -13.48 -11.31
CA VAL A 62 -4.56 -14.25 -11.37
C VAL A 62 -4.77 -15.38 -12.37
N GLY A 63 -4.19 -15.25 -13.53
CA GLY A 63 -4.56 -16.06 -14.68
C GLY A 63 -6.05 -15.93 -14.97
N ASN A 64 -6.77 -17.05 -15.03
CA ASN A 64 -8.22 -17.07 -15.28
C ASN A 64 -9.08 -16.98 -14.00
N ARG A 65 -8.46 -16.83 -12.82
CA ARG A 65 -9.17 -16.81 -11.53
C ARG A 65 -9.33 -15.39 -11.01
N ARG A 66 -10.56 -14.98 -10.76
CA ARG A 66 -10.88 -13.72 -10.11
C ARG A 66 -10.54 -13.79 -8.62
N LEU A 67 -9.83 -12.81 -8.10
CA LEU A 67 -9.63 -12.64 -6.65
C LEU A 67 -10.90 -12.05 -6.03
N GLY A 68 -11.27 -12.59 -4.88
CA GLY A 68 -12.34 -12.04 -4.05
C GLY A 68 -11.85 -10.87 -3.23
N SER A 69 -12.71 -9.85 -3.05
CA SER A 69 -12.50 -8.80 -2.07
C SER A 69 -13.12 -9.20 -0.73
N VAL A 70 -12.43 -8.92 0.37
CA VAL A 70 -12.90 -9.16 1.73
C VAL A 70 -13.34 -7.82 2.32
N ARG A 71 -14.54 -7.76 2.90
CA ARG A 71 -14.96 -6.55 3.60
C ARG A 71 -14.23 -6.39 4.93
N PRO A 72 -13.88 -5.19 5.34
CA PRO A 72 -13.30 -4.92 6.66
C PRO A 72 -14.08 -5.58 7.82
N THR A 73 -15.41 -5.47 7.79
CA THR A 73 -16.27 -6.09 8.81
C THR A 73 -16.25 -7.61 8.77
N GLU A 74 -16.18 -8.24 7.58
CA GLU A 74 -16.02 -9.69 7.42
C GLU A 74 -14.67 -10.16 7.95
N LEU A 75 -13.59 -9.42 7.65
CA LEU A 75 -12.26 -9.72 8.19
C LEU A 75 -12.25 -9.64 9.72
N ARG A 76 -12.84 -8.59 10.30
CA ARG A 76 -13.02 -8.46 11.74
C ARG A 76 -13.76 -9.69 12.30
N ASP A 77 -14.91 -10.05 11.73
CA ASP A 77 -15.75 -11.12 12.25
C ASP A 77 -15.07 -12.49 12.10
N ALA A 78 -14.31 -12.71 11.01
CA ALA A 78 -13.51 -13.92 10.84
C ALA A 78 -12.40 -14.04 11.89
N LEU A 79 -11.79 -12.92 12.28
CA LEU A 79 -10.67 -12.91 13.25
C LEU A 79 -11.14 -12.84 14.70
N LEU A 80 -12.30 -12.24 15.01
CA LEU A 80 -12.84 -12.10 16.36
C LEU A 80 -13.98 -13.07 16.68
N GLY A 81 -14.56 -13.72 15.68
CA GLY A 81 -15.74 -14.57 15.83
C GLY A 81 -15.48 -15.84 16.64
N PRO A 82 -16.54 -16.55 17.02
CA PRO A 82 -16.45 -17.74 17.91
C PRO A 82 -15.56 -18.89 17.37
N GLY A 83 -15.37 -18.94 16.04
CA GLY A 83 -14.48 -19.90 15.37
C GLY A 83 -13.05 -19.41 15.18
N SER A 84 -12.72 -18.20 15.60
CA SER A 84 -11.40 -17.63 15.41
C SER A 84 -10.36 -18.35 16.27
N PRO A 85 -9.16 -18.63 15.72
CA PRO A 85 -8.05 -19.18 16.51
C PRO A 85 -7.45 -18.17 17.50
N LEU A 86 -7.67 -16.84 17.31
CA LEU A 86 -7.02 -15.83 18.14
C LEU A 86 -7.37 -15.91 19.63
N PRO A 87 -8.65 -16.06 20.06
CA PRO A 87 -8.98 -16.26 21.48
C PRO A 87 -8.36 -17.53 22.06
N GLN A 88 -8.33 -18.61 21.28
CA GLN A 88 -7.73 -19.88 21.72
C GLN A 88 -6.21 -19.78 21.86
N LEU A 89 -5.54 -19.10 20.94
CA LEU A 89 -4.10 -18.82 21.01
C LEU A 89 -3.75 -17.96 22.21
N THR A 90 -4.57 -16.99 22.56
CA THR A 90 -4.39 -16.14 23.75
C THR A 90 -4.44 -16.99 25.03
N SER A 91 -5.47 -17.82 25.17
CA SER A 91 -5.63 -18.73 26.33
C SER A 91 -4.46 -19.72 26.44
N LEU A 92 -4.06 -20.35 25.33
CA LEU A 92 -2.93 -21.28 25.31
C LEU A 92 -1.61 -20.58 25.69
N ARG A 93 -1.41 -19.36 25.25
CA ARG A 93 -0.25 -18.54 25.58
C ARG A 93 -0.20 -18.19 27.07
N GLU A 94 -1.32 -17.78 27.66
CA GLU A 94 -1.42 -17.49 29.10
C GLU A 94 -1.09 -18.72 29.93
N GLN A 95 -1.64 -19.87 29.59
CA GLN A 95 -1.33 -21.15 30.26
C GLN A 95 0.16 -21.50 30.15
N THR A 96 0.76 -21.30 28.98
CA THR A 96 2.19 -21.54 28.75
C THR A 96 3.05 -20.63 29.61
N LEU A 97 2.72 -19.33 29.68
CA LEU A 97 3.43 -18.36 30.53
C LEU A 97 3.34 -18.71 32.00
N GLN A 98 2.17 -19.09 32.49
CA GLN A 98 1.99 -19.52 33.89
C GLN A 98 2.84 -20.75 34.19
N ARG A 99 2.91 -21.71 33.26
CA ARG A 99 3.72 -22.92 33.44
C ARG A 99 5.22 -22.63 33.42
N VAL A 100 5.67 -21.77 32.53
CA VAL A 100 7.09 -21.33 32.46
C VAL A 100 7.48 -20.61 33.75
N THR A 101 6.67 -19.68 34.25
CA THR A 101 6.90 -18.95 35.49
C THR A 101 6.96 -19.90 36.70
N TYR A 102 6.08 -20.90 36.74
CA TYR A 102 6.09 -21.92 37.79
C TYR A 102 7.37 -22.76 37.76
N LEU A 103 7.83 -23.20 36.60
CA LEU A 103 9.07 -23.99 36.46
C LEU A 103 10.30 -23.15 36.84
N GLN A 104 10.34 -21.88 36.49
CA GLN A 104 11.42 -20.93 36.86
C GLN A 104 11.60 -20.86 38.40
N LYS A 105 10.48 -20.74 39.12
CA LYS A 105 10.52 -20.69 40.60
C LYS A 105 11.03 -21.96 41.25
N ARG A 106 10.95 -23.12 40.58
CA ARG A 106 11.38 -24.44 41.13
C ARG A 106 12.80 -24.82 40.80
N THR A 107 13.38 -24.34 39.71
CA THR A 107 14.68 -24.86 39.22
C THR A 107 15.90 -24.19 39.88
N GLY A 108 15.77 -23.03 40.48
CA GLY A 108 16.86 -22.32 41.17
C GLY A 108 18.13 -22.04 40.33
N ASN A 109 18.09 -22.30 39.02
CA ASN A 109 19.22 -22.15 38.10
C ASN A 109 19.29 -20.72 37.56
N PRO A 110 20.34 -19.90 37.88
CA PRO A 110 20.42 -18.51 37.45
C PRO A 110 20.51 -18.33 35.95
N ALA A 111 21.16 -19.25 35.21
CA ALA A 111 21.25 -19.16 33.74
C ALA A 111 19.89 -19.41 33.09
N LEU A 112 19.17 -20.43 33.57
CA LEU A 112 17.80 -20.74 33.13
C LEU A 112 16.87 -19.59 33.53
N GLY A 113 17.07 -18.96 34.70
CA GLY A 113 16.35 -17.76 35.13
C GLY A 113 16.40 -16.65 34.10
N LYS A 114 17.59 -16.26 33.64
CA LYS A 114 17.78 -15.20 32.62
C LYS A 114 17.08 -15.54 31.30
N VAL A 115 17.15 -16.78 30.83
CA VAL A 115 16.46 -17.22 29.59
C VAL A 115 14.93 -17.14 29.76
N LEU A 116 14.40 -17.57 30.88
CA LEU A 116 12.98 -17.53 31.20
C LEU A 116 12.47 -16.09 31.40
N ASP A 117 13.28 -15.20 32.00
CA ASP A 117 12.96 -13.78 32.11
C ASP A 117 12.88 -13.10 30.73
N ALA A 118 13.84 -13.37 29.83
CA ALA A 118 13.81 -12.89 28.46
C ALA A 118 12.59 -13.42 27.70
N HIS A 119 12.26 -14.72 27.87
CA HIS A 119 11.07 -15.32 27.28
C HIS A 119 9.78 -14.70 27.83
N THR A 120 9.72 -14.46 29.15
CA THR A 120 8.55 -13.84 29.80
C THR A 120 8.36 -12.39 29.32
N LEU A 121 9.46 -11.63 29.17
CA LEU A 121 9.40 -10.29 28.61
C LEU A 121 8.89 -10.29 27.15
N SER A 122 9.45 -11.16 26.32
CA SER A 122 9.01 -11.35 24.94
C SER A 122 7.53 -11.74 24.84
N ALA A 123 7.09 -12.63 25.73
CA ALA A 123 5.69 -13.06 25.77
C ALA A 123 4.74 -11.92 26.22
N LYS A 124 5.12 -11.10 27.19
CA LYS A 124 4.35 -9.91 27.60
C LYS A 124 4.25 -8.89 26.45
N GLN A 125 5.36 -8.63 25.74
CA GLN A 125 5.36 -7.74 24.58
C GLN A 125 4.41 -8.26 23.48
N THR A 126 4.41 -9.56 23.26
CA THR A 126 3.52 -10.21 22.28
C THR A 126 2.04 -10.17 22.73
N GLN A 127 1.77 -10.27 24.04
CA GLN A 127 0.42 -10.11 24.57
C GLN A 127 -0.11 -8.70 24.37
N VAL A 128 0.67 -7.67 24.73
CA VAL A 128 0.31 -6.27 24.51
C VAL A 128 -0.02 -6.01 23.03
N LEU A 129 0.75 -6.60 22.12
CA LEU A 129 0.50 -6.47 20.68
C LEU A 129 -0.79 -7.19 20.27
N GLY A 130 -1.05 -8.37 20.85
CA GLY A 130 -2.30 -9.11 20.61
C GLY A 130 -3.53 -8.34 21.09
N ASP A 131 -3.49 -7.80 22.29
CA ASP A 131 -4.58 -6.98 22.86
C ASP A 131 -4.87 -5.74 21.97
N LYS A 132 -3.80 -5.12 21.45
CA LYS A 132 -3.93 -3.99 20.54
C LYS A 132 -4.56 -4.38 19.21
N LEU A 133 -4.15 -5.50 18.61
CA LEU A 133 -4.76 -6.02 17.38
C LEU A 133 -6.25 -6.32 17.58
N MET A 134 -6.61 -6.92 18.71
CA MET A 134 -8.00 -7.21 19.07
C MET A 134 -8.81 -5.93 19.23
N ALA A 135 -8.25 -4.90 19.90
CA ALA A 135 -8.89 -3.60 20.06
C ALA A 135 -9.09 -2.89 18.71
N ASP A 136 -8.08 -2.91 17.84
CA ASP A 136 -8.14 -2.30 16.53
C ASP A 136 -9.15 -3.03 15.62
N LEU A 137 -9.16 -4.36 15.60
CA LEU A 137 -10.22 -5.13 14.92
C LEU A 137 -11.60 -4.78 15.47
N GLY A 138 -11.75 -4.73 16.80
CA GLY A 138 -12.99 -4.33 17.46
C GLY A 138 -13.42 -2.89 17.12
N ALA A 139 -12.53 -2.02 16.65
CA ALA A 139 -12.84 -0.66 16.25
C ALA A 139 -13.39 -0.55 14.81
N ILE A 140 -13.27 -1.59 13.98
CA ILE A 140 -13.85 -1.60 12.63
C ILE A 140 -15.38 -1.59 12.74
N ARG A 141 -16.00 -0.50 12.27
CA ARG A 141 -17.46 -0.31 12.30
C ARG A 141 -18.09 -0.22 10.92
N SER A 142 -17.30 -0.02 9.89
CA SER A 142 -17.74 0.17 8.51
C SER A 142 -16.83 -0.54 7.52
N ASP A 143 -17.30 -0.70 6.29
CA ASP A 143 -16.52 -1.20 5.16
C ASP A 143 -15.90 -0.07 4.33
N GLN A 144 -16.04 1.17 4.79
CA GLN A 144 -15.49 2.35 4.15
C GLN A 144 -13.99 2.52 4.47
N ALA A 145 -13.39 3.59 3.97
CA ALA A 145 -11.95 3.84 4.08
C ALA A 145 -11.41 3.78 5.52
N ASP A 146 -12.17 4.24 6.51
CA ASP A 146 -11.82 4.16 7.93
C ASP A 146 -11.65 2.71 8.41
N GLY A 147 -12.59 1.82 8.05
CA GLY A 147 -12.49 0.39 8.32
C GLY A 147 -11.38 -0.28 7.51
N GLN A 148 -11.22 0.10 6.24
CA GLN A 148 -10.22 -0.48 5.34
C GLN A 148 -8.78 -0.22 5.81
N VAL A 149 -8.45 1.00 6.27
CA VAL A 149 -7.10 1.31 6.75
C VAL A 149 -6.74 0.56 8.03
N ILE A 150 -7.71 0.33 8.93
CA ILE A 150 -7.50 -0.48 10.12
C ILE A 150 -7.29 -1.95 9.71
N ALA A 151 -8.16 -2.49 8.87
CA ALA A 151 -8.08 -3.86 8.39
C ALA A 151 -6.76 -4.13 7.66
N ALA A 152 -6.30 -3.20 6.81
CA ALA A 152 -5.02 -3.31 6.12
C ALA A 152 -3.83 -3.29 7.09
N ALA A 153 -3.82 -2.42 8.09
CA ALA A 153 -2.76 -2.38 9.09
C ALA A 153 -2.68 -3.70 9.89
N VAL A 154 -3.84 -4.25 10.27
CA VAL A 154 -3.92 -5.56 10.96
C VAL A 154 -3.47 -6.70 10.04
N ALA A 155 -3.95 -6.73 8.78
CA ALA A 155 -3.54 -7.74 7.81
C ALA A 155 -2.04 -7.72 7.53
N ALA A 156 -1.43 -6.54 7.42
CA ALA A 156 0.01 -6.36 7.29
C ALA A 156 0.75 -6.92 8.51
N ARG A 157 0.28 -6.60 9.72
CA ARG A 157 0.90 -7.09 10.97
C ARG A 157 0.81 -8.60 11.12
N LEU A 158 -0.28 -9.20 10.67
CA LEU A 158 -0.48 -10.66 10.68
C LEU A 158 0.24 -11.37 9.52
N GLY A 159 0.84 -10.64 8.59
CA GLY A 159 1.50 -11.23 7.41
C GLY A 159 0.53 -11.99 6.51
N MET A 160 -0.70 -11.49 6.35
CA MET A 160 -1.74 -12.20 5.59
C MET A 160 -1.42 -12.28 4.10
N SER A 161 -0.84 -11.22 3.54
CA SER A 161 -0.45 -11.14 2.13
C SER A 161 0.72 -10.16 1.98
N PRO A 162 1.59 -10.34 0.98
CA PRO A 162 2.66 -9.39 0.68
C PRO A 162 2.15 -8.11 0.04
N VAL A 163 0.96 -8.11 -0.55
CA VAL A 163 0.33 -6.95 -1.18
C VAL A 163 -1.11 -6.80 -0.69
N LEU A 164 -1.41 -5.65 -0.15
CA LEU A 164 -2.76 -5.29 0.32
C LEU A 164 -3.28 -4.15 -0.55
N ALA A 165 -4.49 -4.28 -1.07
CA ALA A 165 -5.17 -3.23 -1.81
C ALA A 165 -6.37 -2.73 -1.01
N ILE A 166 -6.49 -1.42 -0.87
CA ILE A 166 -7.61 -0.71 -0.22
C ILE A 166 -8.07 0.42 -1.12
N HIS A 167 -9.30 0.87 -0.93
CA HIS A 167 -9.84 2.03 -1.62
C HIS A 167 -9.99 3.21 -0.67
N ILE A 168 -9.18 4.24 -0.86
CA ILE A 168 -9.29 5.52 -0.15
C ILE A 168 -9.83 6.55 -1.13
N PRO A 169 -11.03 7.12 -0.92
CA PRO A 169 -11.53 8.23 -1.72
C PRO A 169 -10.57 9.41 -1.63
N PHE A 170 -10.22 9.97 -2.80
CA PHE A 170 -9.22 11.03 -2.89
C PHE A 170 -9.53 11.92 -4.09
N GLY A 171 -10.02 13.12 -3.86
CA GLY A 171 -10.27 14.11 -4.90
C GLY A 171 -11.53 13.91 -5.75
N GLY A 172 -12.22 12.82 -5.61
CA GLY A 172 -13.54 12.48 -6.15
C GLY A 172 -13.90 12.90 -7.57
N ASP A 173 -15.18 12.74 -7.91
CA ASP A 173 -15.74 13.27 -9.15
C ASP A 173 -16.06 14.75 -8.99
N ASN A 174 -15.28 15.60 -9.67
CA ASN A 174 -15.32 17.04 -9.52
C ASN A 174 -15.68 17.80 -10.81
N HIS A 175 -16.29 17.16 -11.79
CA HIS A 175 -16.70 17.80 -13.04
C HIS A 175 -17.56 19.06 -12.83
N PHE A 176 -18.45 19.03 -11.86
CA PHE A 176 -19.38 20.12 -11.54
C PHE A 176 -19.04 20.82 -10.22
N ASP A 177 -17.89 20.53 -9.62
CA ASP A 177 -17.41 21.18 -8.41
C ASP A 177 -16.68 22.50 -8.74
N SER A 178 -17.46 23.51 -9.07
CA SER A 178 -16.92 24.80 -9.55
C SER A 178 -16.00 25.50 -8.55
N GLY A 179 -16.21 25.26 -7.25
CA GLY A 179 -15.39 25.78 -6.16
C GLY A 179 -14.23 24.88 -5.76
N LEU A 180 -14.18 23.65 -6.28
CA LEU A 180 -13.28 22.58 -5.86
C LEU A 180 -13.37 22.26 -4.34
N VAL A 181 -14.55 22.51 -3.75
CA VAL A 181 -14.78 22.32 -2.31
C VAL A 181 -14.82 20.83 -1.99
N LYS A 182 -15.60 20.07 -2.76
CA LYS A 182 -15.70 18.62 -2.59
C LYS A 182 -14.34 17.94 -2.81
N GLU A 183 -13.61 18.35 -3.85
CA GLU A 183 -12.25 17.87 -4.10
C GLU A 183 -11.32 18.11 -2.91
N ALA A 184 -11.37 19.32 -2.34
CA ALA A 184 -10.55 19.67 -1.17
C ALA A 184 -10.94 18.84 0.06
N GLU A 185 -12.24 18.66 0.32
CA GLU A 185 -12.75 17.85 1.45
C GLU A 185 -12.35 16.39 1.32
N GLU A 186 -12.53 15.78 0.15
CA GLU A 186 -12.16 14.38 -0.10
C GLU A 186 -10.64 14.18 -0.06
N THR A 187 -9.86 15.12 -0.59
CA THR A 187 -8.38 15.09 -0.50
C THR A 187 -7.92 15.17 0.96
N HIS A 188 -8.49 16.09 1.73
CA HIS A 188 -8.18 16.20 3.16
C HIS A 188 -8.55 14.93 3.94
N SER A 189 -9.73 14.38 3.68
CA SER A 189 -10.18 13.11 4.26
C SER A 189 -9.24 11.95 3.87
N GLY A 190 -8.88 11.83 2.60
CA GLY A 190 -7.95 10.82 2.10
C GLY A 190 -6.58 10.87 2.77
N ILE A 191 -6.03 12.09 2.94
CA ILE A 191 -4.78 12.29 3.69
C ILE A 191 -4.93 11.83 5.14
N GLY A 192 -6.08 12.12 5.79
CA GLY A 192 -6.40 11.66 7.14
C GLY A 192 -6.41 10.13 7.27
N HIS A 193 -6.97 9.43 6.28
CA HIS A 193 -6.95 7.96 6.23
C HIS A 193 -5.52 7.41 6.05
N ILE A 194 -4.71 8.01 5.19
CA ILE A 194 -3.29 7.62 5.02
C ILE A 194 -2.52 7.84 6.32
N ALA A 195 -2.73 8.98 7.00
CA ALA A 195 -2.11 9.24 8.29
C ALA A 195 -2.53 8.22 9.35
N THR A 196 -3.81 7.84 9.37
CA THR A 196 -4.32 6.79 10.26
C THR A 196 -3.65 5.44 9.99
N LEU A 197 -3.51 5.04 8.72
CA LEU A 197 -2.79 3.83 8.33
C LEU A 197 -1.35 3.83 8.88
N TRP A 198 -0.60 4.92 8.65
CA TRP A 198 0.78 5.05 9.13
C TRP A 198 0.90 5.03 10.65
N ASN A 199 -0.01 5.69 11.36
CA ASN A 199 -0.05 5.67 12.83
C ASN A 199 -0.28 4.24 13.35
N LYS A 200 -1.18 3.47 12.72
CA LYS A 200 -1.40 2.06 13.05
C LYS A 200 -0.17 1.20 12.76
N LEU A 201 0.40 1.31 11.56
CA LEU A 201 1.62 0.59 11.18
C LEU A 201 2.78 0.91 12.12
N SER A 202 2.99 2.18 12.45
CA SER A 202 4.03 2.62 13.41
C SER A 202 3.80 1.99 14.78
N SER A 203 2.56 1.97 15.24
CA SER A 203 2.20 1.40 16.54
C SER A 203 2.38 -0.12 16.62
N TYR A 204 2.44 -0.80 15.48
CA TYR A 204 2.77 -2.23 15.34
C TYR A 204 4.26 -2.47 15.06
N GLY A 205 5.09 -1.43 14.96
CA GLY A 205 6.49 -1.52 14.57
C GLY A 205 6.68 -1.94 13.10
N MET A 206 5.72 -1.58 12.23
CA MET A 206 5.70 -1.99 10.82
C MET A 206 6.03 -0.84 9.85
N ALA A 207 6.16 0.41 10.33
CA ALA A 207 6.33 1.58 9.46
C ALA A 207 7.55 1.48 8.52
N ASP A 208 8.65 0.87 8.97
CA ASP A 208 9.85 0.67 8.14
C ASP A 208 9.80 -0.61 7.28
N ARG A 209 8.72 -1.39 7.37
CA ARG A 209 8.55 -2.67 6.68
C ARG A 209 7.44 -2.67 5.64
N VAL A 210 6.73 -1.56 5.53
CA VAL A 210 5.61 -1.39 4.60
C VAL A 210 5.93 -0.25 3.65
N CYS A 211 5.66 -0.47 2.37
CA CYS A 211 5.61 0.57 1.36
C CYS A 211 4.15 0.84 1.01
N PHE A 212 3.79 2.09 0.93
CA PHE A 212 2.49 2.54 0.46
C PHE A 212 2.64 3.15 -0.94
N ALA A 213 1.74 2.80 -1.83
CA ALA A 213 1.64 3.40 -3.15
C ALA A 213 0.19 3.80 -3.42
N HIS A 214 -0.04 5.06 -3.75
CA HIS A 214 -1.34 5.58 -4.17
C HIS A 214 -1.36 5.72 -5.69
N PHE A 215 -2.40 5.16 -6.30
CA PHE A 215 -2.66 5.27 -7.72
C PHE A 215 -4.07 5.82 -7.93
N SER A 216 -4.22 6.75 -8.85
CA SER A 216 -5.51 7.19 -9.35
C SER A 216 -5.73 6.66 -10.78
N VAL A 217 -6.96 6.34 -11.13
CA VAL A 217 -7.29 5.74 -12.44
C VAL A 217 -7.01 6.69 -13.61
N PHE A 218 -7.13 7.98 -13.41
CA PHE A 218 -6.76 9.04 -14.36
C PHE A 218 -6.46 10.34 -13.61
N GLY A 219 -5.86 11.29 -14.32
CA GLY A 219 -5.64 12.63 -13.81
C GLY A 219 -6.82 13.56 -14.08
N ARG A 220 -6.75 14.73 -13.50
CA ARG A 220 -7.68 15.83 -13.73
C ARG A 220 -6.93 17.01 -14.34
N THR A 221 -7.62 17.80 -15.18
CA THR A 221 -7.10 19.08 -15.66
C THR A 221 -6.65 19.94 -14.47
N LEU A 222 -5.50 20.60 -14.58
CA LEU A 222 -5.04 21.50 -13.53
C LEU A 222 -5.79 22.85 -13.57
N ARG A 223 -6.30 23.20 -14.73
CA ARG A 223 -7.18 24.35 -14.91
C ARG A 223 -8.64 23.91 -14.81
N ARG A 224 -9.47 24.78 -14.27
CA ARG A 224 -10.92 24.59 -14.31
C ARG A 224 -11.45 24.86 -15.71
N TYR A 225 -12.45 24.13 -16.12
CA TYR A 225 -13.09 24.29 -17.41
C TYR A 225 -14.23 25.32 -17.29
N GLY A 226 -13.96 26.58 -17.55
CA GLY A 226 -14.93 27.67 -17.41
C GLY A 226 -15.43 27.83 -15.98
N MET A 227 -16.77 27.77 -15.79
CA MET A 227 -17.41 27.83 -14.48
C MET A 227 -17.65 26.45 -13.85
N GLN A 228 -17.19 25.38 -14.51
CA GLN A 228 -17.29 24.00 -14.02
C GLN A 228 -16.05 23.64 -13.20
N GLY A 229 -15.99 22.42 -12.72
CA GLY A 229 -14.84 21.88 -12.01
C GLY A 229 -13.70 21.46 -12.95
N ARG A 230 -13.12 20.31 -12.72
CA ARG A 230 -11.99 19.78 -13.51
C ARG A 230 -12.41 18.56 -14.31
N ASP A 231 -11.93 18.43 -15.54
CA ASP A 231 -12.25 17.32 -16.43
C ASP A 231 -11.18 16.20 -16.33
N HIS A 232 -11.48 15.04 -16.92
CA HIS A 232 -10.52 13.96 -17.08
C HIS A 232 -9.32 14.43 -17.90
N TRP A 233 -8.12 14.10 -17.44
CA TRP A 233 -6.91 14.51 -18.11
C TRP A 233 -5.91 13.37 -18.26
N PRO A 234 -5.73 12.82 -19.47
CA PRO A 234 -4.87 11.65 -19.67
C PRO A 234 -3.38 11.98 -19.61
N LEU A 235 -3.01 13.25 -19.79
CA LEU A 235 -1.64 13.68 -19.98
C LEU A 235 -0.91 13.97 -18.67
N HIS A 236 -1.61 14.01 -17.54
CA HIS A 236 -0.98 14.17 -16.23
C HIS A 236 -1.78 13.47 -15.14
N ASN A 237 -1.05 12.78 -14.28
CA ASN A 237 -1.50 12.24 -13.01
C ASN A 237 -0.34 12.31 -12.01
N ALA A 238 -0.67 12.20 -10.74
CA ALA A 238 0.32 12.14 -9.68
C ALA A 238 0.08 10.88 -8.83
N ALA A 239 1.14 10.13 -8.59
CA ALA A 239 1.15 9.02 -7.65
C ALA A 239 2.00 9.35 -6.43
N ILE A 240 1.70 8.71 -5.31
CA ILE A 240 2.47 8.84 -4.07
C ILE A 240 3.12 7.50 -3.77
N LEU A 241 4.44 7.50 -3.58
CA LEU A 241 5.18 6.37 -3.03
C LEU A 241 5.72 6.77 -1.66
N GLN A 242 5.51 5.94 -0.66
CA GLN A 242 5.99 6.21 0.70
C GLN A 242 6.52 4.94 1.36
N GLY A 243 7.64 5.03 2.04
CA GLY A 243 8.25 3.91 2.77
C GLY A 243 9.76 3.97 2.86
N ALA A 244 10.35 3.01 3.58
CA ALA A 244 11.78 2.98 3.87
C ALA A 244 12.70 3.03 2.64
N PRO A 245 12.38 2.39 1.49
CA PRO A 245 13.28 2.39 0.33
C PRO A 245 13.33 3.72 -0.44
N PHE A 246 12.43 4.66 -0.13
CA PHE A 246 12.30 5.88 -0.92
C PHE A 246 13.02 7.07 -0.29
N ARG A 247 13.64 7.86 -1.15
CA ARG A 247 14.15 9.20 -0.83
C ARG A 247 13.07 10.21 -1.19
N GLY A 248 12.57 10.95 -0.20
CA GLY A 248 11.50 11.92 -0.39
C GLY A 248 11.85 12.99 -1.42
N GLY A 249 10.83 13.43 -2.16
CA GLY A 249 10.97 14.46 -3.16
C GLY A 249 9.93 14.36 -4.27
N VAL A 250 10.18 15.09 -5.35
CA VAL A 250 9.32 15.11 -6.54
C VAL A 250 10.08 14.47 -7.70
N VAL A 251 9.42 13.55 -8.38
CA VAL A 251 9.90 12.93 -9.63
C VAL A 251 9.05 13.43 -10.78
N GLY A 252 9.72 13.83 -11.85
CA GLY A 252 9.08 14.42 -13.02
C GLY A 252 8.69 15.88 -12.81
N GLY A 253 7.67 16.32 -13.48
CA GLY A 253 7.17 17.68 -13.46
C GLY A 253 6.14 17.93 -14.54
N LEU A 254 5.78 19.18 -14.73
CA LEU A 254 4.72 19.63 -15.61
C LEU A 254 5.27 20.48 -16.75
N ILE A 255 4.68 20.31 -17.93
CA ILE A 255 4.86 21.19 -19.09
C ILE A 255 3.49 21.68 -19.57
N ALA A 256 3.45 22.87 -20.16
CA ALA A 256 2.25 23.36 -20.81
C ALA A 256 1.94 22.48 -22.05
N GLN A 257 0.72 21.97 -22.15
CA GLN A 257 0.31 21.06 -23.20
C GLN A 257 -1.21 21.12 -23.42
N GLU A 258 -1.64 21.26 -24.68
CA GLU A 258 -3.06 21.21 -25.09
C GLU A 258 -4.00 22.14 -24.30
N GLY A 259 -3.52 23.33 -23.94
CA GLY A 259 -4.30 24.33 -23.19
C GLY A 259 -4.32 24.12 -21.66
N ASP A 260 -3.72 23.05 -21.16
CA ASP A 260 -3.51 22.75 -19.73
C ASP A 260 -2.04 22.39 -19.46
N PHE A 261 -1.78 21.45 -18.59
CA PHE A 261 -0.45 20.94 -18.25
C PHE A 261 -0.41 19.43 -18.38
N GLY A 262 0.65 18.92 -18.99
CA GLY A 262 0.95 17.50 -19.09
C GLY A 262 2.18 17.11 -18.28
N ALA A 263 2.37 15.81 -18.05
CA ALA A 263 3.60 15.28 -17.48
C ALA A 263 4.76 15.48 -18.47
N ALA A 264 5.91 15.92 -17.97
CA ALA A 264 7.14 16.01 -18.73
C ALA A 264 7.83 14.65 -18.83
N ALA A 265 8.71 14.48 -19.82
CA ALA A 265 9.68 13.38 -19.81
C ALA A 265 10.62 13.51 -18.60
N ILE A 266 11.15 12.39 -18.12
CA ILE A 266 11.92 12.32 -16.87
C ILE A 266 13.33 11.80 -17.17
N ASP A 267 14.32 12.40 -16.57
CA ASP A 267 15.67 11.84 -16.49
C ASP A 267 15.71 10.76 -15.40
N SER A 268 15.95 9.51 -15.76
CA SER A 268 15.91 8.38 -14.84
C SER A 268 16.97 8.42 -13.73
N LYS A 269 18.04 9.17 -13.89
CA LYS A 269 19.13 9.28 -12.92
C LYS A 269 18.81 10.33 -11.85
N THR A 270 18.32 11.49 -12.29
CA THR A 270 18.07 12.65 -11.42
C THR A 270 16.63 12.74 -10.94
N GLY A 271 15.68 12.09 -11.63
CA GLY A 271 14.25 12.20 -11.38
C GLY A 271 13.62 13.51 -11.84
N GLN A 272 14.39 14.41 -12.43
CA GLN A 272 13.89 15.72 -12.84
C GLN A 272 13.16 15.66 -14.20
N ALA A 273 12.21 16.55 -14.37
CA ALA A 273 11.59 16.83 -15.66
C ALA A 273 12.65 17.36 -16.64
N HIS A 274 12.77 16.76 -17.81
CA HIS A 274 13.75 17.16 -18.82
C HIS A 274 13.24 16.85 -20.23
N GLN A 275 13.35 17.79 -21.18
CA GLN A 275 12.85 17.58 -22.54
C GLN A 275 13.48 16.35 -23.24
N ALA A 276 14.76 16.09 -22.98
CA ALA A 276 15.48 14.92 -23.46
C ALA A 276 15.57 13.80 -22.41
N GLY A 277 14.63 13.75 -21.48
CA GLY A 277 14.53 12.69 -20.48
C GLY A 277 14.39 11.33 -21.13
N ASP A 278 15.10 10.34 -20.61
CA ASP A 278 15.15 8.98 -21.15
C ASP A 278 13.93 8.12 -20.74
N ILE A 279 13.04 8.67 -19.90
CA ILE A 279 11.70 8.17 -19.62
C ILE A 279 10.71 9.10 -20.34
N GLY A 280 10.20 8.64 -21.48
CA GLY A 280 9.16 9.38 -22.20
C GLY A 280 7.81 9.34 -21.45
N VAL A 281 6.92 10.28 -21.77
CA VAL A 281 5.60 10.41 -21.14
C VAL A 281 4.81 9.11 -21.17
N ALA A 282 4.83 8.38 -22.30
CA ALA A 282 4.15 7.09 -22.45
C ALA A 282 4.69 5.98 -21.54
N SER A 283 5.95 6.09 -21.10
CA SER A 283 6.61 5.11 -20.24
C SER A 283 6.58 5.51 -18.76
N GLY A 284 6.04 6.69 -18.43
CA GLY A 284 6.07 7.25 -17.09
C GLY A 284 5.42 6.33 -16.05
N GLN A 285 4.25 5.78 -16.36
CA GLN A 285 3.54 4.87 -15.46
C GLN A 285 4.27 3.53 -15.25
N LYS A 286 4.84 2.94 -16.30
CA LYS A 286 5.65 1.72 -16.18
C LYS A 286 6.93 1.99 -15.37
N SER A 287 7.50 3.18 -15.50
CA SER A 287 8.67 3.61 -14.73
C SER A 287 8.35 3.83 -13.26
N LEU A 288 7.17 4.35 -12.94
CA LEU A 288 6.65 4.41 -11.57
C LEU A 288 6.55 3.01 -10.95
N LEU A 289 5.91 2.05 -11.65
CA LEU A 289 5.80 0.66 -11.18
C LEU A 289 7.17 -0.01 -11.03
N ARG A 290 8.10 0.25 -11.95
CA ARG A 290 9.45 -0.26 -11.86
C ARG A 290 10.23 0.35 -10.70
N THR A 291 10.09 1.64 -10.46
CA THR A 291 10.70 2.31 -9.30
C THR A 291 10.18 1.71 -7.98
N LEU A 292 8.86 1.47 -7.90
CA LEU A 292 8.26 0.79 -6.75
C LEU A 292 8.82 -0.63 -6.58
N GLY A 293 8.87 -1.42 -7.66
CA GLY A 293 9.37 -2.80 -7.63
C GLY A 293 10.84 -2.89 -7.21
N GLU A 294 11.72 -2.03 -7.74
CA GLU A 294 13.12 -1.97 -7.32
C GLU A 294 13.25 -1.54 -5.85
N GLY A 295 12.45 -0.58 -5.40
CA GLY A 295 12.38 -0.20 -3.98
C GLY A 295 11.93 -1.34 -3.06
N LEU A 296 11.06 -2.21 -3.54
CA LEU A 296 10.64 -3.42 -2.83
C LEU A 296 11.66 -4.56 -2.88
N GLY A 297 12.77 -4.41 -3.61
CA GLY A 297 13.83 -5.41 -3.75
C GLY A 297 13.51 -6.53 -4.75
N ILE A 298 12.55 -6.31 -5.65
CA ILE A 298 12.24 -7.27 -6.72
C ILE A 298 13.38 -7.25 -7.74
N ASP A 299 13.73 -8.44 -8.24
CA ASP A 299 14.83 -8.61 -9.19
C ASP A 299 14.66 -7.74 -10.44
N SER A 300 15.70 -7.00 -10.80
CA SER A 300 15.67 -6.06 -11.92
C SER A 300 15.44 -6.74 -13.27
N GLN A 301 15.83 -8.02 -13.43
CA GLN A 301 15.60 -8.78 -14.65
C GLN A 301 14.12 -9.16 -14.78
N VAL A 302 13.48 -9.55 -13.68
CA VAL A 302 12.02 -9.78 -13.62
C VAL A 302 11.28 -8.49 -13.99
N LEU A 303 11.65 -7.36 -13.38
CA LEU A 303 11.04 -6.06 -13.69
C LEU A 303 11.29 -5.63 -15.15
N THR A 304 12.46 -5.93 -15.72
CA THR A 304 12.74 -5.65 -17.13
C THR A 304 11.85 -6.45 -18.07
N THR A 305 11.61 -7.70 -17.74
CA THR A 305 10.77 -8.59 -18.54
C THR A 305 9.28 -8.20 -18.45
N GLN A 306 8.83 -7.87 -17.24
CA GLN A 306 7.42 -7.60 -16.97
C GLN A 306 7.01 -6.15 -17.26
N LEU A 307 7.95 -5.22 -17.22
CA LEU A 307 7.75 -3.78 -17.46
C LEU A 307 8.81 -3.27 -18.49
N PRO A 308 8.81 -3.79 -19.72
CA PRO A 308 9.92 -3.60 -20.66
C PRO A 308 10.22 -2.14 -21.01
N ASP A 309 9.18 -1.29 -21.06
CA ASP A 309 9.34 0.14 -21.40
C ASP A 309 9.59 1.03 -20.18
N GLY A 310 9.58 0.45 -18.98
CA GLY A 310 9.80 1.19 -17.74
C GLY A 310 11.29 1.28 -17.38
N LYS A 311 11.68 2.38 -16.76
CA LYS A 311 13.01 2.57 -16.13
C LYS A 311 12.82 3.03 -14.70
N ALA A 312 13.55 2.46 -13.76
CA ALA A 312 13.52 2.95 -12.39
C ALA A 312 14.18 4.33 -12.28
N VAL A 313 13.60 5.19 -11.47
CA VAL A 313 14.16 6.50 -11.16
C VAL A 313 15.08 6.37 -9.96
N ARG A 314 16.39 6.43 -10.23
CA ARG A 314 17.43 6.15 -9.22
C ARG A 314 17.45 7.15 -8.07
N SER A 315 17.20 8.43 -8.35
CA SER A 315 17.19 9.45 -7.32
C SER A 315 16.04 9.32 -6.30
N ALA A 316 14.99 8.57 -6.65
CA ALA A 316 13.87 8.28 -5.76
C ALA A 316 14.14 7.13 -4.79
N LEU A 317 15.24 6.39 -4.98
CA LEU A 317 15.63 5.22 -4.18
C LEU A 317 16.81 5.56 -3.25
N ILE A 318 16.87 4.86 -2.10
CA ILE A 318 17.96 4.99 -1.10
C ILE A 318 19.07 3.99 -1.40
#